data_b486873cbb29bda24ee59726a2c32a9d
#
_entry.id   b486873cbb29bda24ee59726a2c32a9d
#
_cell.length_a   1.000
_cell.length_b   1.000
_cell.length_c   1.000
_cell.angle_alpha   90.00
_cell.angle_beta   90.00
_cell.angle_gamma   90.00
#
_symmetry.space_group_name_H-M   'P 1'
#
loop_
_entity.id
_entity.type
_entity.pdbx_description
1 polymer ?
#
loop_
_entity_poly.entity_id
_entity_poly.type
_entity_poly.pdbx_seq_one_letter_code
_entity_poly.pdbx_strand_id
1 'polypeptide(L)'
;MIKKIKRSYSNFTALLDYPRIHSGLNKERKLFFFFYTWAFGGAERVHISLLKLFKALDPICFITTKSGNEGFKNEFESNSTVINLGRWAEKVSYKKHMYKKLAKMINKQKSPIVFGGNSEFLYEMIPLLEPHVTIIDLLHNFADFKQGSEWRSLPYTRRIDKRIVLGEKLLEQLKNHYVENAIEESYLNRVEIIPNFVDIEQPFQKKDFNGILEVLFVARNSPEKRFHVVKSIAEKCQKLALPLKFTVIGDFEDSEDMPQNIQLVGAIYDKSVLNEFYKRAHIVLLTSRREGLPMVILEGMSFGLIPISTDVGELNAYIGEHKGNGYLINNPIDEEQIIASFVVKFTEIMEERNELAKVSQNAYDTVKREFSFENFANAYRKTILDSIPAK
;
A
#
# COMPACT_ATOMS: atom_id res chain seq x y z
N MET A 1 -11.95 -9.59 -37.34
CA MET A 1 -13.09 -8.65 -37.31
C MET A 1 -13.44 -8.19 -35.89
N ILE A 2 -13.60 -9.10 -34.93
CA ILE A 2 -13.96 -8.79 -33.51
C ILE A 2 -12.94 -7.85 -32.82
N LYS A 3 -11.63 -8.01 -33.04
CA LYS A 3 -10.59 -7.09 -32.50
C LYS A 3 -10.70 -5.67 -33.06
N LYS A 4 -11.11 -5.49 -34.32
CA LYS A 4 -11.31 -4.15 -34.93
C LYS A 4 -12.57 -3.47 -34.37
N ILE A 5 -13.63 -4.23 -34.11
CA ILE A 5 -14.90 -3.72 -33.54
C ILE A 5 -14.71 -3.31 -32.08
N LYS A 6 -14.03 -4.13 -31.26
CA LYS A 6 -13.67 -3.76 -29.87
C LYS A 6 -12.77 -2.52 -29.82
N ARG A 7 -11.88 -2.35 -30.81
CA ARG A 7 -10.98 -1.19 -30.93
C ARG A 7 -11.72 0.10 -31.33
N SER A 8 -12.77 0.01 -32.16
CA SER A 8 -13.65 1.11 -32.53
C SER A 8 -14.55 1.57 -31.39
N TYR A 9 -15.14 0.62 -30.63
CA TYR A 9 -15.98 0.89 -29.46
C TYR A 9 -15.18 1.57 -28.32
N SER A 10 -13.95 1.15 -28.08
CA SER A 10 -13.07 1.75 -27.08
C SER A 10 -12.64 3.19 -27.44
N ASN A 11 -12.58 3.52 -28.72
CA ASN A 11 -12.28 4.88 -29.19
C ASN A 11 -13.50 5.81 -29.04
N PHE A 12 -14.70 5.30 -29.24
CA PHE A 12 -15.95 6.07 -29.12
C PHE A 12 -16.29 6.41 -27.67
N THR A 13 -16.13 5.45 -26.74
CA THR A 13 -16.35 5.70 -25.31
C THR A 13 -15.32 6.64 -24.70
N ALA A 14 -14.07 6.64 -25.19
CA ALA A 14 -13.06 7.59 -24.78
C ALA A 14 -13.42 9.05 -25.20
N LEU A 15 -14.05 9.24 -26.35
CA LEU A 15 -14.58 10.54 -26.79
C LEU A 15 -15.73 11.05 -25.90
N LEU A 16 -16.50 10.17 -25.28
CA LEU A 16 -17.58 10.53 -24.34
C LEU A 16 -17.08 11.01 -22.98
N ASP A 17 -15.88 10.58 -22.55
CA ASP A 17 -15.24 11.07 -21.31
C ASP A 17 -14.61 12.47 -21.49
N TYR A 18 -14.40 12.92 -22.74
CA TYR A 18 -13.80 14.20 -23.05
C TYR A 18 -14.57 15.43 -22.52
N PRO A 19 -15.92 15.50 -22.61
CA PRO A 19 -16.71 16.57 -22.01
C PRO A 19 -16.65 16.58 -20.46
N ARG A 20 -16.61 15.40 -19.81
CA ARG A 20 -16.46 15.29 -18.36
C ARG A 20 -15.11 15.82 -17.87
N ILE A 21 -14.05 15.52 -18.60
CA ILE A 21 -12.71 16.09 -18.35
C ILE A 21 -12.78 17.62 -18.50
N HIS A 22 -13.53 18.13 -19.46
CA HIS A 22 -13.65 19.58 -19.72
C HIS A 22 -14.52 20.29 -18.67
N SER A 23 -15.65 19.71 -18.29
CA SER A 23 -16.60 20.32 -17.32
C SER A 23 -16.08 20.27 -15.89
N GLY A 24 -15.44 19.19 -15.49
CA GLY A 24 -14.86 19.02 -14.14
C GLY A 24 -13.73 20.00 -13.82
N LEU A 25 -13.07 20.52 -14.84
CA LEU A 25 -11.87 21.38 -14.74
C LEU A 25 -12.17 22.88 -15.00
N ASN A 26 -13.42 23.25 -15.26
CA ASN A 26 -13.83 24.66 -15.42
C ASN A 26 -14.03 25.41 -14.09
N LYS A 27 -13.98 24.70 -12.94
CA LYS A 27 -14.00 25.30 -11.61
C LYS A 27 -12.58 25.52 -11.11
N GLU A 28 -12.36 26.53 -10.27
CA GLU A 28 -11.12 26.67 -9.53
C GLU A 28 -10.94 25.47 -8.61
N ARG A 29 -9.82 24.77 -8.77
CA ARG A 29 -9.46 23.57 -8.00
C ARG A 29 -8.05 23.73 -7.46
N LYS A 30 -7.82 23.32 -6.22
CA LYS A 30 -6.51 23.43 -5.59
C LYS A 30 -5.76 22.13 -5.53
N LEU A 31 -6.45 20.98 -5.51
CA LEU A 31 -5.83 19.68 -5.22
C LEU A 31 -6.15 18.65 -6.30
N PHE A 32 -5.10 18.09 -6.87
CA PHE A 32 -5.13 17.12 -7.95
C PHE A 32 -4.35 15.86 -7.55
N PHE A 33 -5.05 14.74 -7.38
CA PHE A 33 -4.45 13.46 -7.09
C PHE A 33 -4.21 12.66 -8.37
N PHE A 34 -3.04 12.04 -8.48
CA PHE A 34 -2.69 11.10 -9.54
C PHE A 34 -2.34 9.76 -8.93
N PHE A 35 -3.26 8.80 -9.01
CA PHE A 35 -3.09 7.47 -8.48
C PHE A 35 -3.04 6.42 -9.59
N TYR A 36 -2.32 5.34 -9.35
CA TYR A 36 -2.10 4.30 -10.34
C TYR A 36 -3.41 3.59 -10.71
N THR A 37 -4.14 3.10 -9.72
CA THR A 37 -5.37 2.30 -9.88
C THR A 37 -6.32 2.50 -8.70
N TRP A 38 -7.51 1.95 -8.80
CA TRP A 38 -8.46 1.78 -7.69
C TRP A 38 -8.70 0.30 -7.32
N ALA A 39 -7.82 -0.62 -7.75
CA ALA A 39 -7.92 -2.04 -7.41
C ALA A 39 -7.86 -2.25 -5.88
N PHE A 40 -8.23 -3.44 -5.42
CA PHE A 40 -8.08 -3.75 -3.99
C PHE A 40 -6.61 -3.88 -3.61
N GLY A 41 -6.16 -3.10 -2.64
CA GLY A 41 -4.79 -3.11 -2.14
C GLY A 41 -4.55 -2.15 -0.97
N GLY A 42 -3.43 -2.33 -0.27
CA GLY A 42 -3.07 -1.49 0.89
C GLY A 42 -2.79 -0.04 0.50
N ALA A 43 -2.07 0.19 -0.61
CA ALA A 43 -1.79 1.55 -1.11
C ALA A 43 -3.08 2.29 -1.48
N GLU A 44 -4.03 1.60 -2.13
CA GLU A 44 -5.30 2.18 -2.54
C GLU A 44 -6.18 2.56 -1.34
N ARG A 45 -6.10 1.83 -0.22
CA ARG A 45 -6.76 2.22 1.05
C ARG A 45 -6.19 3.52 1.60
N VAL A 46 -4.88 3.71 1.54
CA VAL A 46 -4.23 4.98 1.90
C VAL A 46 -4.71 6.11 0.98
N HIS A 47 -4.78 5.87 -0.33
CA HIS A 47 -5.29 6.85 -1.30
C HIS A 47 -6.74 7.27 -1.00
N ILE A 48 -7.63 6.33 -0.68
CA ILE A 48 -9.01 6.63 -0.27
C ILE A 48 -9.02 7.51 0.98
N SER A 49 -8.17 7.22 1.95
CA SER A 49 -8.10 7.98 3.19
C SER A 49 -7.63 9.41 2.96
N LEU A 50 -6.70 9.62 2.03
CA LEU A 50 -6.30 10.95 1.58
C LEU A 50 -7.47 11.68 0.89
N LEU A 51 -8.21 11.00 0.00
CA LEU A 51 -9.39 11.60 -0.64
C LEU A 51 -10.46 11.99 0.39
N LYS A 52 -10.72 11.13 1.38
CA LYS A 52 -11.64 11.42 2.49
C LYS A 52 -11.18 12.63 3.31
N LEU A 53 -9.89 12.67 3.66
CA LEU A 53 -9.27 13.72 4.46
C LEU A 53 -9.41 15.11 3.81
N PHE A 54 -9.28 15.16 2.48
CA PHE A 54 -9.33 16.41 1.72
C PHE A 54 -10.64 16.60 0.92
N LYS A 55 -11.67 15.82 1.19
CA LYS A 55 -12.96 15.89 0.49
C LYS A 55 -13.56 17.30 0.46
N ALA A 56 -13.42 18.06 1.54
CA ALA A 56 -13.90 19.45 1.63
C ALA A 56 -13.23 20.42 0.64
N LEU A 57 -12.05 20.07 0.11
CA LEU A 57 -11.36 20.83 -0.94
C LEU A 57 -11.85 20.49 -2.35
N ASP A 58 -12.83 19.60 -2.48
CA ASP A 58 -13.40 19.13 -3.76
C ASP A 58 -12.30 18.67 -4.74
N PRO A 59 -11.45 17.68 -4.35
CA PRO A 59 -10.28 17.29 -5.15
C PRO A 59 -10.67 16.59 -6.45
N ILE A 60 -9.79 16.67 -7.45
CA ILE A 60 -9.86 15.81 -8.64
C ILE A 60 -8.89 14.67 -8.47
N CYS A 61 -9.36 13.44 -8.72
CA CYS A 61 -8.55 12.24 -8.71
C CYS A 61 -8.44 11.64 -10.12
N PHE A 62 -7.22 11.55 -10.64
CA PHE A 62 -6.89 10.90 -11.89
C PHE A 62 -6.43 9.47 -11.62
N ILE A 63 -7.13 8.49 -12.19
CA ILE A 63 -6.69 7.10 -12.22
C ILE A 63 -5.91 6.89 -13.52
N THR A 64 -4.62 6.57 -13.40
CA THR A 64 -3.67 6.70 -14.50
C THR A 64 -3.40 5.41 -15.26
N THR A 65 -3.91 4.26 -14.79
CA THR A 65 -3.84 2.98 -15.49
C THR A 65 -5.20 2.29 -15.55
N LYS A 66 -5.30 1.30 -16.42
CA LYS A 66 -6.50 0.48 -16.50
C LYS A 66 -6.56 -0.45 -15.29
N SER A 67 -7.58 -0.30 -14.47
CA SER A 67 -7.84 -1.21 -13.37
C SER A 67 -8.37 -2.56 -13.88
N GLY A 68 -7.86 -3.65 -13.33
CA GLY A 68 -8.31 -5.01 -13.70
C GLY A 68 -9.71 -5.36 -13.17
N ASN A 69 -10.16 -4.63 -12.14
CA ASN A 69 -11.47 -4.77 -11.51
C ASN A 69 -12.01 -3.41 -11.07
N GLU A 70 -13.27 -3.35 -10.62
CA GLU A 70 -13.89 -2.13 -10.10
C GLU A 70 -13.36 -1.74 -8.69
N GLY A 71 -12.79 -2.70 -7.95
CA GLY A 71 -12.10 -2.48 -6.69
C GLY A 71 -12.79 -1.48 -5.76
N PHE A 72 -12.07 -0.46 -5.38
CA PHE A 72 -12.53 0.65 -4.55
C PHE A 72 -13.12 1.84 -5.34
N LYS A 73 -13.57 1.65 -6.56
CA LYS A 73 -14.08 2.72 -7.43
C LYS A 73 -15.13 3.58 -6.75
N ASN A 74 -16.10 2.97 -6.08
CA ASN A 74 -17.19 3.69 -5.41
C ASN A 74 -16.68 4.61 -4.30
N GLU A 75 -15.66 4.18 -3.55
CA GLU A 75 -15.04 4.97 -2.48
C GLU A 75 -14.25 6.15 -3.07
N PHE A 76 -13.55 5.95 -4.19
CA PHE A 76 -12.88 7.03 -4.91
C PHE A 76 -13.90 8.07 -5.41
N GLU A 77 -14.97 7.63 -6.08
CA GLU A 77 -16.03 8.48 -6.64
C GLU A 77 -16.86 9.21 -5.57
N SER A 78 -17.03 8.62 -4.38
CA SER A 78 -17.75 9.27 -3.27
C SER A 78 -16.92 10.35 -2.55
N ASN A 79 -15.61 10.39 -2.75
CA ASN A 79 -14.72 11.31 -2.02
C ASN A 79 -13.98 12.30 -2.93
N SER A 80 -14.14 12.21 -4.26
CA SER A 80 -13.49 13.10 -5.22
C SER A 80 -14.22 13.11 -6.57
N THR A 81 -13.90 14.10 -7.40
CA THR A 81 -14.24 14.03 -8.83
C THR A 81 -13.25 13.11 -9.53
N VAL A 82 -13.66 11.89 -9.87
CA VAL A 82 -12.77 10.90 -10.50
C VAL A 82 -12.75 11.03 -12.02
N ILE A 83 -11.54 11.04 -12.59
CA ILE A 83 -11.30 10.99 -14.04
C ILE A 83 -10.40 9.77 -14.34
N ASN A 84 -10.95 8.77 -15.01
CA ASN A 84 -10.20 7.57 -15.38
C ASN A 84 -9.44 7.78 -16.69
N LEU A 85 -8.13 7.87 -16.61
CA LEU A 85 -7.21 8.03 -17.73
C LEU A 85 -6.69 6.70 -18.28
N GLY A 86 -6.99 5.55 -17.65
CA GLY A 86 -6.38 4.27 -17.96
C GLY A 86 -6.47 3.87 -19.44
N ARG A 87 -7.58 4.19 -20.11
CA ARG A 87 -7.74 3.93 -21.55
C ARG A 87 -6.86 4.83 -22.43
N TRP A 88 -6.53 6.04 -21.96
CA TRP A 88 -5.70 7.01 -22.67
C TRP A 88 -4.21 6.76 -22.46
N ALA A 89 -3.85 6.22 -21.28
CA ALA A 89 -2.46 5.92 -20.95
C ALA A 89 -1.87 4.74 -21.75
N GLU A 90 -2.71 3.85 -22.29
CA GLU A 90 -2.25 2.68 -23.08
C GLU A 90 -1.69 3.04 -24.47
N LYS A 91 -1.96 4.25 -25.01
CA LYS A 91 -1.50 4.66 -26.35
C LYS A 91 -0.60 5.88 -26.25
N VAL A 92 0.65 5.73 -26.64
CA VAL A 92 1.70 6.77 -26.54
C VAL A 92 1.27 8.13 -27.13
N SER A 93 0.61 8.16 -28.30
CA SER A 93 0.15 9.39 -28.92
C SER A 93 -0.95 10.10 -28.13
N TYR A 94 -1.89 9.34 -27.58
CA TYR A 94 -2.95 9.89 -26.73
C TYR A 94 -2.42 10.33 -25.37
N LYS A 95 -1.51 9.55 -24.78
CA LYS A 95 -0.86 9.85 -23.51
C LYS A 95 -0.19 11.23 -23.57
N LYS A 96 0.63 11.50 -24.61
CA LYS A 96 1.28 12.81 -24.80
C LYS A 96 0.29 13.97 -24.98
N HIS A 97 -0.82 13.74 -25.68
CA HIS A 97 -1.87 14.76 -25.84
C HIS A 97 -2.53 15.07 -24.49
N MET A 98 -2.83 14.04 -23.67
CA MET A 98 -3.42 14.20 -22.35
C MET A 98 -2.49 14.93 -21.39
N TYR A 99 -1.17 14.66 -21.39
CA TYR A 99 -0.21 15.41 -20.59
C TYR A 99 -0.30 16.92 -20.86
N LYS A 100 -0.24 17.32 -22.13
CA LYS A 100 -0.31 18.74 -22.54
C LYS A 100 -1.63 19.37 -22.11
N LYS A 101 -2.74 18.64 -22.26
CA LYS A 101 -4.07 19.15 -21.88
C LYS A 101 -4.20 19.33 -20.39
N LEU A 102 -3.86 18.30 -19.60
CA LEU A 102 -3.97 18.33 -18.14
C LEU A 102 -3.01 19.36 -17.55
N ALA A 103 -1.76 19.40 -17.99
CA ALA A 103 -0.81 20.40 -17.52
C ALA A 103 -1.29 21.83 -17.82
N LYS A 104 -1.80 22.11 -19.04
CA LYS A 104 -2.38 23.42 -19.37
C LYS A 104 -3.55 23.81 -18.47
N MET A 105 -4.34 22.84 -18.02
CA MET A 105 -5.50 23.09 -17.14
C MET A 105 -5.07 23.31 -15.70
N ILE A 106 -4.11 22.53 -15.21
CA ILE A 106 -3.54 22.69 -13.87
C ILE A 106 -2.77 24.01 -13.77
N ASN A 107 -1.96 24.34 -14.76
CA ASN A 107 -1.19 25.60 -14.83
C ASN A 107 -2.09 26.86 -14.81
N LYS A 108 -3.35 26.76 -15.18
CA LYS A 108 -4.31 27.88 -15.10
C LYS A 108 -4.89 28.10 -13.70
N GLN A 109 -4.71 27.13 -12.80
CA GLN A 109 -5.23 27.23 -11.45
C GLN A 109 -4.34 28.13 -10.59
N LYS A 110 -4.93 28.75 -9.57
CA LYS A 110 -4.19 29.56 -8.61
C LYS A 110 -3.60 28.65 -7.52
N SER A 111 -2.27 28.57 -7.46
CA SER A 111 -1.53 27.76 -6.47
C SER A 111 -2.01 26.28 -6.40
N PRO A 112 -2.01 25.55 -7.51
CA PRO A 112 -2.46 24.17 -7.52
C PRO A 112 -1.43 23.23 -6.88
N ILE A 113 -1.92 22.22 -6.19
CA ILE A 113 -1.12 21.13 -5.63
C ILE A 113 -1.43 19.87 -6.42
N VAL A 114 -0.38 19.24 -6.91
CA VAL A 114 -0.42 17.94 -7.59
C VAL A 114 0.20 16.91 -6.66
N PHE A 115 -0.57 15.89 -6.30
CA PHE A 115 -0.12 14.79 -5.43
C PHE A 115 -0.08 13.49 -6.21
N GLY A 116 1.06 12.82 -6.24
CA GLY A 116 1.26 11.52 -6.89
C GLY A 116 1.49 10.38 -5.91
N GLY A 117 0.86 9.24 -6.18
CA GLY A 117 1.17 7.97 -5.53
C GLY A 117 1.34 6.88 -6.58
N ASN A 118 2.56 6.38 -6.78
CA ASN A 118 2.91 5.36 -7.77
C ASN A 118 2.46 5.69 -9.21
N SER A 119 2.42 6.97 -9.61
CA SER A 119 1.89 7.40 -10.91
C SER A 119 2.98 7.80 -11.89
N GLU A 120 3.39 6.86 -12.75
CA GLU A 120 4.27 7.15 -13.88
C GLU A 120 3.71 8.26 -14.79
N PHE A 121 2.39 8.30 -14.95
CA PHE A 121 1.72 9.33 -15.73
C PHE A 121 2.04 10.74 -15.20
N LEU A 122 2.04 10.91 -13.87
CA LEU A 122 2.41 12.19 -13.28
C LEU A 122 3.86 12.53 -13.55
N TYR A 123 4.79 11.62 -13.33
CA TYR A 123 6.23 11.88 -13.52
C TYR A 123 6.51 12.37 -14.94
N GLU A 124 5.98 11.70 -15.96
CA GLU A 124 6.15 12.11 -17.35
C GLU A 124 5.48 13.47 -17.68
N MET A 125 4.48 13.89 -16.89
CA MET A 125 3.81 15.19 -17.07
C MET A 125 4.55 16.33 -16.36
N ILE A 126 5.37 16.07 -15.34
CA ILE A 126 6.10 17.08 -14.55
C ILE A 126 6.78 18.16 -15.39
N PRO A 127 7.49 17.84 -16.51
CA PRO A 127 8.15 18.86 -17.33
C PRO A 127 7.20 19.89 -17.98
N LEU A 128 5.91 19.64 -17.97
CA LEU A 128 4.89 20.54 -18.53
C LEU A 128 4.18 21.38 -17.46
N LEU A 129 4.46 21.11 -16.17
CA LEU A 129 3.90 21.85 -15.05
C LEU A 129 4.76 23.10 -14.77
N GLU A 130 4.10 24.25 -14.64
CA GLU A 130 4.77 25.52 -14.35
C GLU A 130 5.30 25.61 -12.92
N PRO A 131 6.28 26.51 -12.62
CA PRO A 131 6.92 26.59 -11.31
C PRO A 131 5.98 26.85 -10.13
N HIS A 132 4.83 27.50 -10.34
CA HIS A 132 3.84 27.79 -9.29
C HIS A 132 2.97 26.58 -8.91
N VAL A 133 3.09 25.47 -9.63
CA VAL A 133 2.42 24.20 -9.29
C VAL A 133 3.25 23.47 -8.26
N THR A 134 2.72 23.24 -7.06
CA THR A 134 3.39 22.42 -6.04
C THR A 134 3.23 20.94 -6.37
N ILE A 135 4.34 20.19 -6.35
CA ILE A 135 4.36 18.76 -6.64
C ILE A 135 4.75 17.98 -5.39
N ILE A 136 3.86 17.10 -4.95
CA ILE A 136 4.07 16.20 -3.82
C ILE A 136 4.05 14.77 -4.33
N ASP A 137 5.02 13.95 -3.90
CA ASP A 137 5.19 12.57 -4.33
C ASP A 137 5.20 11.62 -3.13
N LEU A 138 4.46 10.51 -3.21
CA LEU A 138 4.43 9.46 -2.19
C LEU A 138 5.05 8.19 -2.73
N LEU A 139 6.16 7.75 -2.11
CA LEU A 139 6.79 6.47 -2.37
C LEU A 139 6.32 5.44 -1.35
N HIS A 140 5.56 4.44 -1.80
CA HIS A 140 5.05 3.38 -0.94
C HIS A 140 6.09 2.31 -0.61
N ASN A 141 7.04 2.07 -1.49
CA ASN A 141 8.12 1.09 -1.34
C ASN A 141 9.23 1.37 -2.37
N PHE A 142 10.37 0.69 -2.22
CA PHE A 142 11.38 0.56 -3.27
C PHE A 142 11.21 -0.76 -4.02
N ALA A 143 11.35 -0.73 -5.33
CA ALA A 143 11.33 -1.93 -6.17
C ALA A 143 12.76 -2.50 -6.33
N ASP A 144 12.87 -3.82 -6.48
CA ASP A 144 14.17 -4.48 -6.70
C ASP A 144 14.70 -4.31 -8.14
N PHE A 145 14.00 -3.58 -8.99
CA PHE A 145 14.29 -3.43 -10.42
C PHE A 145 14.06 -1.99 -10.88
N LYS A 146 14.80 -1.57 -11.92
CA LYS A 146 14.78 -0.19 -12.46
C LYS A 146 13.45 0.26 -13.10
N GLN A 147 12.31 -0.17 -12.57
CA GLN A 147 10.97 0.20 -13.03
C GLN A 147 10.06 0.71 -11.91
N GLY A 148 10.56 0.79 -10.69
CA GLY A 148 9.83 1.33 -9.55
C GLY A 148 9.61 2.84 -9.65
N SER A 149 8.73 3.36 -8.80
CA SER A 149 8.41 4.79 -8.74
C SER A 149 9.63 5.63 -8.37
N GLU A 150 10.53 5.09 -7.55
CA GLU A 150 11.82 5.70 -7.18
C GLU A 150 12.71 5.95 -8.40
N TRP A 151 12.80 5.00 -9.33
CA TRP A 151 13.56 5.14 -10.58
C TRP A 151 12.86 6.06 -11.58
N ARG A 152 11.55 5.92 -11.73
CA ARG A 152 10.76 6.71 -12.69
C ARG A 152 10.69 8.18 -12.32
N SER A 153 10.69 8.50 -11.02
CA SER A 153 10.67 9.87 -10.50
C SER A 153 12.06 10.53 -10.48
N LEU A 154 13.14 9.74 -10.56
CA LEU A 154 14.51 10.23 -10.41
C LEU A 154 14.86 11.41 -11.32
N PRO A 155 14.56 11.41 -12.65
CA PRO A 155 14.85 12.54 -13.54
C PRO A 155 14.14 13.84 -13.15
N TYR A 156 13.09 13.76 -12.34
CA TYR A 156 12.22 14.86 -11.96
C TYR A 156 12.42 15.32 -10.51
N THR A 157 13.38 14.74 -9.77
CA THR A 157 13.65 15.04 -8.35
C THR A 157 13.79 16.54 -8.10
N ARG A 158 14.47 17.27 -9.00
CA ARG A 158 14.65 18.74 -8.88
C ARG A 158 13.34 19.50 -8.86
N ARG A 159 12.27 18.96 -9.49
CA ARG A 159 10.97 19.62 -9.62
C ARG A 159 9.96 19.16 -8.57
N ILE A 160 10.23 18.07 -7.87
CA ILE A 160 9.39 17.58 -6.76
C ILE A 160 9.65 18.47 -5.55
N ASP A 161 8.61 19.13 -5.06
CA ASP A 161 8.70 20.09 -3.95
C ASP A 161 8.72 19.38 -2.59
N LYS A 162 7.95 18.29 -2.45
CA LYS A 162 7.95 17.44 -1.27
C LYS A 162 7.85 15.96 -1.68
N ARG A 163 8.54 15.12 -0.95
CA ARG A 163 8.47 13.66 -1.11
C ARG A 163 8.13 13.00 0.21
N ILE A 164 7.18 12.09 0.20
CA ILE A 164 6.75 11.36 1.38
C ILE A 164 7.24 9.92 1.27
N VAL A 165 7.83 9.42 2.34
CA VAL A 165 8.22 8.02 2.54
C VAL A 165 7.57 7.48 3.81
N LEU A 166 7.47 6.14 3.94
CA LEU A 166 6.71 5.53 5.03
C LEU A 166 7.52 5.34 6.33
N GLY A 167 8.86 5.52 6.28
CA GLY A 167 9.72 5.36 7.44
C GLY A 167 11.19 5.59 7.13
N GLU A 168 12.03 5.38 8.16
CA GLU A 168 13.48 5.64 8.11
C GLU A 168 14.22 4.74 7.13
N LYS A 169 13.82 3.46 7.00
CA LYS A 169 14.47 2.52 6.07
C LYS A 169 14.27 2.95 4.61
N LEU A 170 13.05 3.41 4.27
CA LEU A 170 12.78 3.96 2.94
C LEU A 170 13.54 5.27 2.70
N LEU A 171 13.71 6.11 3.73
CA LEU A 171 14.53 7.31 3.64
C LEU A 171 16.01 6.97 3.37
N GLU A 172 16.56 5.98 4.08
CA GLU A 172 17.92 5.50 3.87
C GLU A 172 18.10 4.91 2.46
N GLN A 173 17.16 4.09 2.00
CA GLN A 173 17.16 3.57 0.62
C GLN A 173 17.13 4.71 -0.40
N LEU A 174 16.32 5.74 -0.17
CA LEU A 174 16.24 6.91 -1.04
C LEU A 174 17.56 7.68 -1.06
N LYS A 175 18.21 7.85 0.10
CA LYS A 175 19.53 8.50 0.23
C LYS A 175 20.57 7.74 -0.61
N ASN A 176 20.67 6.42 -0.43
CA ASN A 176 21.58 5.59 -1.20
C ASN A 176 21.30 5.69 -2.71
N HIS A 177 20.01 5.66 -3.09
CA HIS A 177 19.58 5.82 -4.47
C HIS A 177 19.98 7.17 -5.07
N TYR A 178 19.93 8.27 -4.30
CA TYR A 178 20.39 9.58 -4.74
C TYR A 178 21.90 9.61 -4.93
N VAL A 179 22.67 9.06 -3.99
CA VAL A 179 24.14 8.95 -4.10
C VAL A 179 24.55 8.16 -5.35
N GLU A 180 23.95 6.98 -5.57
CA GLU A 180 24.23 6.13 -6.74
C GLU A 180 23.94 6.79 -8.09
N ASN A 181 23.00 7.75 -8.12
CA ASN A 181 22.56 8.42 -9.35
C ASN A 181 23.00 9.89 -9.43
N ALA A 182 23.98 10.32 -8.61
CA ALA A 182 24.52 11.67 -8.57
C ALA A 182 23.45 12.78 -8.40
N ILE A 183 22.41 12.50 -7.60
CA ILE A 183 21.43 13.47 -7.15
C ILE A 183 21.95 14.17 -5.90
N GLU A 184 21.84 15.49 -5.84
CA GLU A 184 22.28 16.29 -4.69
C GLU A 184 21.56 15.88 -3.40
N GLU A 185 22.30 15.66 -2.33
CA GLU A 185 21.77 15.29 -1.01
C GLU A 185 20.82 16.38 -0.43
N SER A 186 20.97 17.64 -0.84
CA SER A 186 20.09 18.74 -0.46
C SER A 186 18.59 18.49 -0.74
N TYR A 187 18.27 17.64 -1.72
CA TYR A 187 16.88 17.26 -2.00
C TYR A 187 16.25 16.36 -0.91
N LEU A 188 17.05 15.74 -0.05
CA LEU A 188 16.54 15.01 1.11
C LEU A 188 15.84 15.93 2.14
N ASN A 189 16.18 17.21 2.17
CA ASN A 189 15.49 18.20 3.02
C ASN A 189 14.00 18.39 2.64
N ARG A 190 13.57 17.87 1.49
CA ARG A 190 12.19 17.89 1.03
C ARG A 190 11.44 16.59 1.34
N VAL A 191 12.12 15.63 1.99
CA VAL A 191 11.54 14.34 2.32
C VAL A 191 10.90 14.39 3.70
N GLU A 192 9.65 13.95 3.77
CA GLU A 192 8.88 13.83 5.01
C GLU A 192 8.55 12.35 5.25
N ILE A 193 8.71 11.90 6.50
CA ILE A 193 8.30 10.56 6.90
C ILE A 193 6.87 10.61 7.42
N ILE A 194 5.96 9.95 6.72
CA ILE A 194 4.56 9.81 7.15
C ILE A 194 4.16 8.34 7.00
N PRO A 195 4.15 7.57 8.09
CA PRO A 195 3.75 6.17 8.04
C PRO A 195 2.26 6.02 7.69
N ASN A 196 1.88 4.86 7.19
CA ASN A 196 0.49 4.48 7.04
C ASN A 196 -0.19 4.42 8.42
N PHE A 197 -1.51 4.38 8.43
CA PHE A 197 -2.30 4.23 9.66
C PHE A 197 -3.22 3.01 9.55
N VAL A 198 -3.76 2.61 10.68
CA VAL A 198 -4.84 1.62 10.76
C VAL A 198 -5.95 2.12 11.68
N ASP A 199 -7.20 1.83 11.30
CA ASP A 199 -8.36 2.14 12.14
C ASP A 199 -8.42 1.18 13.32
N ILE A 200 -8.42 1.69 14.55
CA ILE A 200 -8.68 0.92 15.76
C ILE A 200 -10.19 0.93 16.00
N GLU A 201 -10.88 -0.06 15.46
CA GLU A 201 -12.35 -0.13 15.50
C GLU A 201 -12.91 -0.60 16.83
N GLN A 202 -12.08 -1.24 17.65
CA GLN A 202 -12.50 -1.82 18.91
C GLN A 202 -11.37 -1.79 19.97
N PRO A 203 -11.72 -1.77 21.26
CA PRO A 203 -10.72 -1.93 22.32
C PRO A 203 -10.08 -3.31 22.24
N PHE A 204 -8.88 -3.43 22.83
CA PHE A 204 -8.19 -4.72 22.93
C PHE A 204 -9.07 -5.80 23.51
N GLN A 205 -9.11 -6.95 22.85
CA GLN A 205 -9.77 -8.15 23.35
C GLN A 205 -8.71 -9.21 23.60
N LYS A 206 -8.63 -9.65 24.87
CA LYS A 206 -7.70 -10.71 25.28
C LYS A 206 -8.02 -12.00 24.53
N LYS A 207 -7.00 -12.56 23.87
CA LYS A 207 -7.11 -13.84 23.17
C LYS A 207 -6.71 -15.00 24.07
N ASP A 208 -7.33 -16.15 23.82
CA ASP A 208 -6.95 -17.42 24.48
C ASP A 208 -5.94 -18.16 23.60
N PHE A 209 -4.73 -18.30 24.08
CA PHE A 209 -3.64 -19.00 23.38
C PHE A 209 -3.54 -20.49 23.73
N ASN A 210 -4.54 -21.07 24.37
CA ASN A 210 -4.62 -22.51 24.60
C ASN A 210 -5.13 -23.25 23.36
N GLY A 211 -4.82 -24.52 23.23
CA GLY A 211 -5.30 -25.36 22.13
C GLY A 211 -4.67 -25.03 20.76
N ILE A 212 -5.46 -25.07 19.70
CA ILE A 212 -5.01 -24.83 18.33
C ILE A 212 -4.94 -23.32 18.07
N LEU A 213 -3.78 -22.82 17.63
CA LEU A 213 -3.63 -21.42 17.25
C LEU A 213 -3.97 -21.23 15.76
N GLU A 214 -4.84 -20.27 15.47
CA GLU A 214 -5.18 -19.89 14.10
C GLU A 214 -4.18 -18.84 13.60
N VAL A 215 -3.47 -19.18 12.51
CA VAL A 215 -2.51 -18.35 11.79
C VAL A 215 -3.21 -17.79 10.57
N LEU A 216 -3.33 -16.48 10.47
CA LEU A 216 -4.02 -15.79 9.38
C LEU A 216 -3.00 -15.26 8.37
N PHE A 217 -3.17 -15.63 7.11
CA PHE A 217 -2.45 -15.09 5.96
C PHE A 217 -3.42 -14.41 5.01
N VAL A 218 -3.26 -13.11 4.80
CA VAL A 218 -4.13 -12.31 3.92
C VAL A 218 -3.28 -11.63 2.86
N ALA A 219 -3.41 -12.04 1.60
CA ALA A 219 -2.62 -11.47 0.52
C ALA A 219 -3.31 -11.64 -0.85
N ARG A 220 -2.91 -10.84 -1.83
CA ARG A 220 -3.17 -11.13 -3.25
C ARG A 220 -2.26 -12.27 -3.69
N ASN A 221 -2.71 -13.09 -4.63
CA ASN A 221 -1.87 -14.12 -5.24
C ASN A 221 -0.86 -13.45 -6.19
N SER A 222 0.31 -13.14 -5.66
CA SER A 222 1.41 -12.55 -6.41
C SER A 222 2.75 -13.09 -5.95
N PRO A 223 3.76 -13.19 -6.84
CA PRO A 223 5.04 -13.83 -6.53
C PRO A 223 5.75 -13.25 -5.31
N GLU A 224 5.64 -11.93 -5.08
CA GLU A 224 6.26 -11.25 -3.94
C GLU A 224 5.68 -11.66 -2.59
N LYS A 225 4.44 -12.20 -2.54
CA LYS A 225 3.80 -12.65 -1.29
C LYS A 225 4.20 -14.07 -0.90
N ARG A 226 4.79 -14.84 -1.82
CA ARG A 226 5.38 -16.16 -1.58
C ARG A 226 4.44 -17.15 -0.88
N PHE A 227 3.22 -17.34 -1.41
CA PHE A 227 2.27 -18.30 -0.85
C PHE A 227 2.84 -19.73 -0.76
N HIS A 228 3.70 -20.14 -1.70
CA HIS A 228 4.39 -21.43 -1.66
C HIS A 228 5.24 -21.60 -0.39
N VAL A 229 5.83 -20.52 0.14
CA VAL A 229 6.54 -20.55 1.43
C VAL A 229 5.56 -20.83 2.58
N VAL A 230 4.35 -20.22 2.56
CA VAL A 230 3.30 -20.52 3.55
C VAL A 230 2.90 -22.00 3.51
N LYS A 231 2.72 -22.59 2.31
CA LYS A 231 2.44 -24.03 2.14
C LYS A 231 3.53 -24.87 2.79
N SER A 232 4.79 -24.61 2.47
CA SER A 232 5.93 -25.37 3.01
C SER A 232 6.06 -25.24 4.53
N ILE A 233 5.82 -24.05 5.09
CA ILE A 233 5.77 -23.84 6.56
C ILE A 233 4.66 -24.68 7.17
N ALA A 234 3.44 -24.60 6.64
CA ALA A 234 2.29 -25.33 7.16
C ALA A 234 2.51 -26.86 7.12
N GLU A 235 3.05 -27.38 6.02
CA GLU A 235 3.40 -28.79 5.85
C GLU A 235 4.43 -29.26 6.92
N LYS A 236 5.51 -28.48 7.11
CA LYS A 236 6.54 -28.81 8.11
C LYS A 236 5.97 -28.74 9.53
N CYS A 237 5.14 -27.74 9.84
CA CYS A 237 4.44 -27.65 11.13
C CYS A 237 3.48 -28.84 11.36
N GLN A 238 2.77 -29.28 10.32
CA GLN A 238 1.91 -30.46 10.38
C GLN A 238 2.71 -31.74 10.67
N LYS A 239 3.87 -31.94 9.99
CA LYS A 239 4.78 -33.09 10.25
C LYS A 239 5.31 -33.09 11.69
N LEU A 240 5.50 -31.94 12.31
CA LEU A 240 5.90 -31.79 13.71
C LEU A 240 4.70 -31.86 14.69
N ALA A 241 3.49 -32.11 14.20
CA ALA A 241 2.25 -32.15 14.98
C ALA A 241 2.01 -30.86 15.82
N LEU A 242 2.51 -29.71 15.37
CA LEU A 242 2.24 -28.44 16.02
C LEU A 242 0.74 -28.10 15.90
N PRO A 243 0.07 -27.69 16.99
CA PRO A 243 -1.35 -27.39 16.97
C PRO A 243 -1.63 -26.02 16.32
N LEU A 244 -1.39 -25.93 15.01
CA LEU A 244 -1.55 -24.74 14.18
C LEU A 244 -2.53 -25.01 13.05
N LYS A 245 -3.43 -24.06 12.82
CA LYS A 245 -4.31 -24.00 11.65
C LYS A 245 -4.02 -22.73 10.86
N PHE A 246 -3.78 -22.87 9.57
CA PHE A 246 -3.51 -21.75 8.69
C PHE A 246 -4.78 -21.39 7.90
N THR A 247 -5.28 -20.17 8.11
CA THR A 247 -6.40 -19.61 7.34
C THR A 247 -5.83 -18.64 6.30
N VAL A 248 -6.06 -18.93 5.03
CA VAL A 248 -5.53 -18.19 3.89
C VAL A 248 -6.66 -17.46 3.17
N ILE A 249 -6.52 -16.13 3.10
CA ILE A 249 -7.48 -15.24 2.43
C ILE A 249 -6.81 -14.58 1.23
N GLY A 250 -7.38 -14.77 0.06
CA GLY A 250 -6.89 -14.27 -1.24
C GLY A 250 -7.36 -15.15 -2.38
N ASP A 251 -6.99 -14.78 -3.60
CA ASP A 251 -7.31 -15.50 -4.84
C ASP A 251 -6.31 -16.64 -5.11
N PHE A 252 -6.11 -17.49 -4.09
CA PHE A 252 -5.24 -18.66 -4.18
C PHE A 252 -6.04 -19.88 -4.62
N GLU A 253 -5.43 -20.70 -5.48
CA GLU A 253 -6.04 -21.92 -5.98
C GLU A 253 -5.67 -23.10 -5.07
N ASP A 254 -6.64 -24.01 -4.90
CA ASP A 254 -6.42 -25.28 -4.22
C ASP A 254 -5.61 -26.23 -5.12
N SER A 255 -4.86 -27.13 -4.50
CA SER A 255 -4.06 -28.13 -5.20
C SER A 255 -4.06 -29.44 -4.44
N GLU A 256 -3.91 -30.58 -5.13
CA GLU A 256 -3.92 -31.91 -4.54
C GLU A 256 -2.87 -32.09 -3.41
N ASP A 257 -1.81 -31.30 -3.43
CA ASP A 257 -0.72 -31.32 -2.44
C ASP A 257 -0.93 -30.28 -1.29
N MET A 258 -2.15 -29.75 -1.11
CA MET A 258 -2.42 -28.78 -0.04
C MET A 258 -2.35 -29.45 1.33
N PRO A 259 -1.54 -28.90 2.28
CA PRO A 259 -1.49 -29.40 3.65
C PRO A 259 -2.88 -29.35 4.34
N GLN A 260 -3.21 -30.38 5.10
CA GLN A 260 -4.54 -30.50 5.76
C GLN A 260 -4.81 -29.42 6.80
N ASN A 261 -3.77 -28.82 7.34
CA ASN A 261 -3.86 -27.70 8.30
C ASN A 261 -4.01 -26.32 7.63
N ILE A 262 -4.12 -26.25 6.28
CA ILE A 262 -4.45 -25.03 5.53
C ILE A 262 -5.93 -25.03 5.17
N GLN A 263 -6.59 -23.91 5.43
CA GLN A 263 -7.93 -23.60 4.94
C GLN A 263 -7.86 -22.42 3.96
N LEU A 264 -8.18 -22.64 2.69
CA LEU A 264 -8.37 -21.56 1.71
C LEU A 264 -9.81 -21.03 1.86
N VAL A 265 -9.93 -19.70 1.98
CA VAL A 265 -11.23 -19.03 2.13
C VAL A 265 -11.67 -18.34 0.83
N GLY A 266 -10.70 -18.04 -0.05
CA GLY A 266 -10.92 -17.19 -1.21
C GLY A 266 -10.72 -15.70 -0.90
N ALA A 267 -10.92 -14.85 -1.90
CA ALA A 267 -10.77 -13.42 -1.75
C ALA A 267 -11.95 -12.79 -1.00
N ILE A 268 -11.68 -12.02 0.04
CA ILE A 268 -12.69 -11.27 0.81
C ILE A 268 -12.47 -9.78 0.56
N TYR A 269 -13.52 -9.11 0.10
CA TYR A 269 -13.50 -7.67 -0.20
C TYR A 269 -14.29 -6.84 0.82
N ASP A 270 -15.22 -7.47 1.54
CA ASP A 270 -15.97 -6.84 2.62
C ASP A 270 -15.14 -6.78 3.89
N LYS A 271 -14.86 -5.54 4.36
CA LYS A 271 -14.05 -5.29 5.55
C LYS A 271 -14.67 -5.90 6.80
N SER A 272 -16.00 -5.90 6.92
CA SER A 272 -16.68 -6.46 8.09
C SER A 272 -16.48 -7.97 8.18
N VAL A 273 -16.55 -8.66 7.04
CA VAL A 273 -16.28 -10.11 6.95
C VAL A 273 -14.80 -10.41 7.25
N LEU A 274 -13.87 -9.61 6.70
CA LEU A 274 -12.44 -9.78 6.97
C LEU A 274 -12.11 -9.57 8.45
N ASN A 275 -12.76 -8.60 9.10
CA ASN A 275 -12.58 -8.31 10.52
C ASN A 275 -12.95 -9.52 11.41
N GLU A 276 -13.94 -10.33 11.04
CA GLU A 276 -14.28 -11.55 11.80
C GLU A 276 -13.13 -12.59 11.78
N PHE A 277 -12.35 -12.65 10.69
CA PHE A 277 -11.15 -13.47 10.65
C PHE A 277 -10.05 -12.91 11.56
N TYR A 278 -9.82 -11.59 11.56
CA TYR A 278 -8.88 -10.96 12.49
C TYR A 278 -9.30 -11.17 13.96
N LYS A 279 -10.59 -11.08 14.30
CA LYS A 279 -11.06 -11.27 15.68
C LYS A 279 -10.74 -12.65 16.22
N ARG A 280 -10.92 -13.70 15.43
CA ARG A 280 -10.72 -15.08 15.90
C ARG A 280 -9.29 -15.58 15.76
N ALA A 281 -8.50 -15.05 14.82
CA ALA A 281 -7.12 -15.47 14.63
C ALA A 281 -6.20 -15.04 15.81
N HIS A 282 -5.05 -15.71 15.96
CA HIS A 282 -4.07 -15.48 17.01
C HIS A 282 -2.80 -14.84 16.48
N ILE A 283 -2.42 -15.23 15.27
CA ILE A 283 -1.17 -14.84 14.61
C ILE A 283 -1.52 -14.27 13.24
N VAL A 284 -0.86 -13.17 12.84
CA VAL A 284 -0.84 -12.69 11.46
C VAL A 284 0.50 -13.02 10.83
N LEU A 285 0.47 -13.76 9.72
CA LEU A 285 1.65 -14.25 9.02
C LEU A 285 1.92 -13.42 7.76
N LEU A 286 3.18 -13.05 7.55
CA LEU A 286 3.64 -12.43 6.31
C LEU A 286 4.96 -13.06 5.85
N THR A 287 4.98 -13.59 4.63
CA THR A 287 6.16 -14.21 4.00
C THR A 287 6.70 -13.40 2.83
N SER A 288 6.31 -12.14 2.72
CA SER A 288 6.63 -11.29 1.58
C SER A 288 8.13 -11.13 1.36
N ARG A 289 8.54 -11.07 0.10
CA ARG A 289 9.92 -10.75 -0.28
C ARG A 289 10.26 -9.28 -0.02
N ARG A 290 9.27 -8.40 -0.21
CA ARG A 290 9.41 -6.96 -0.01
C ARG A 290 8.07 -6.32 0.30
N GLU A 291 8.11 -5.25 1.07
CA GLU A 291 6.99 -4.38 1.42
C GLU A 291 7.53 -2.94 1.63
N GLY A 292 6.62 -1.98 1.73
CA GLY A 292 6.92 -0.70 2.37
C GLY A 292 6.58 -0.79 3.85
N LEU A 293 5.32 -0.53 4.19
CA LEU A 293 4.75 -0.80 5.51
C LEU A 293 3.47 -1.64 5.30
N PRO A 294 3.52 -2.97 5.55
CA PRO A 294 2.45 -3.88 5.17
C PRO A 294 1.21 -3.70 6.05
N MET A 295 0.11 -3.22 5.44
CA MET A 295 -1.14 -2.94 6.13
C MET A 295 -1.73 -4.15 6.83
N VAL A 296 -1.59 -5.36 6.27
CA VAL A 296 -2.10 -6.61 6.87
C VAL A 296 -1.52 -6.88 8.25
N ILE A 297 -0.26 -6.52 8.47
CA ILE A 297 0.39 -6.66 9.78
C ILE A 297 -0.22 -5.66 10.77
N LEU A 298 -0.36 -4.38 10.38
CA LEU A 298 -0.96 -3.36 11.25
C LEU A 298 -2.44 -3.67 11.54
N GLU A 299 -3.18 -4.13 10.54
CA GLU A 299 -4.57 -4.59 10.70
C GLU A 299 -4.63 -5.77 11.69
N GLY A 300 -3.80 -6.79 11.54
CA GLY A 300 -3.74 -7.91 12.49
C GLY A 300 -3.43 -7.47 13.91
N MET A 301 -2.40 -6.64 14.09
CA MET A 301 -2.02 -6.09 15.40
C MET A 301 -3.15 -5.26 16.03
N SER A 302 -3.96 -4.55 15.25
CA SER A 302 -5.11 -3.78 15.74
C SER A 302 -6.23 -4.66 16.35
N PHE A 303 -6.22 -5.94 16.04
CA PHE A 303 -7.07 -6.97 16.65
C PHE A 303 -6.32 -7.83 17.69
N GLY A 304 -5.10 -7.45 18.05
CA GLY A 304 -4.27 -8.19 19.01
C GLY A 304 -3.67 -9.48 18.44
N LEU A 305 -3.53 -9.62 17.12
CA LEU A 305 -2.77 -10.73 16.54
C LEU A 305 -1.28 -10.50 16.75
N ILE A 306 -0.57 -11.58 16.99
CA ILE A 306 0.88 -11.57 17.07
C ILE A 306 1.45 -11.61 15.66
N PRO A 307 2.19 -10.58 15.20
CA PRO A 307 2.81 -10.61 13.89
C PRO A 307 4.02 -11.55 13.88
N ILE A 308 4.05 -12.46 12.89
CA ILE A 308 5.24 -13.23 12.51
C ILE A 308 5.49 -12.95 11.03
N SER A 309 6.58 -12.29 10.73
CA SER A 309 6.82 -11.74 9.40
C SER A 309 8.27 -11.90 8.97
N THR A 310 8.52 -12.04 7.68
CA THR A 310 9.84 -11.71 7.13
C THR A 310 10.21 -10.26 7.46
N ASP A 311 11.49 -9.98 7.74
CA ASP A 311 11.99 -8.61 7.97
C ASP A 311 11.99 -7.84 6.65
N VAL A 312 10.89 -7.14 6.40
CA VAL A 312 10.65 -6.37 5.17
C VAL A 312 10.13 -4.97 5.48
N GLY A 313 10.48 -4.02 4.62
CA GLY A 313 10.04 -2.64 4.75
C GLY A 313 10.39 -2.04 6.11
N GLU A 314 9.45 -1.28 6.66
CA GLU A 314 9.62 -0.57 7.93
C GLU A 314 9.34 -1.42 9.18
N LEU A 315 9.06 -2.73 9.05
CA LEU A 315 8.62 -3.54 10.19
C LEU A 315 9.61 -3.58 11.35
N ASN A 316 10.91 -3.65 11.07
CA ASN A 316 11.95 -3.72 12.11
C ASN A 316 11.94 -2.48 13.04
N ALA A 317 11.55 -1.31 12.53
CA ALA A 317 11.40 -0.11 13.35
C ALA A 317 10.29 -0.25 14.41
N TYR A 318 9.29 -1.10 14.19
CA TYR A 318 8.08 -1.16 15.02
C TYR A 318 7.85 -2.52 15.68
N ILE A 319 8.37 -3.61 15.13
CA ILE A 319 8.11 -4.99 15.56
C ILE A 319 9.43 -5.69 15.87
N GLY A 320 9.40 -6.61 16.82
CA GLY A 320 10.52 -7.48 17.12
C GLY A 320 10.46 -8.06 18.53
N GLU A 321 11.24 -9.11 18.77
CA GLU A 321 11.35 -9.75 20.07
C GLU A 321 11.84 -8.77 21.14
N HIS A 322 12.80 -7.91 20.79
CA HIS A 322 13.32 -6.86 21.68
C HIS A 322 12.27 -5.83 22.11
N LYS A 323 11.15 -5.73 21.37
CA LYS A 323 9.99 -4.89 21.69
C LYS A 323 8.89 -5.71 22.38
N GLY A 324 9.00 -7.05 22.42
CA GLY A 324 8.02 -7.95 22.99
C GLY A 324 6.64 -7.89 22.32
N ASN A 325 6.58 -7.56 21.02
CA ASN A 325 5.31 -7.32 20.31
C ASN A 325 5.17 -8.09 18.99
N GLY A 326 6.07 -9.04 18.71
CA GLY A 326 6.04 -9.89 17.52
C GLY A 326 7.42 -10.40 17.14
N TYR A 327 7.49 -11.11 16.01
CA TYR A 327 8.68 -11.81 15.57
C TYR A 327 9.02 -11.51 14.13
N LEU A 328 10.27 -11.15 13.88
CA LEU A 328 10.79 -10.91 12.52
C LEU A 328 11.77 -12.02 12.15
N ILE A 329 11.56 -12.58 10.98
CA ILE A 329 12.39 -13.64 10.39
C ILE A 329 13.29 -13.00 9.34
N ASN A 330 14.59 -13.28 9.41
CA ASN A 330 15.53 -12.86 8.38
C ASN A 330 15.03 -13.28 7.00
N ASN A 331 15.26 -12.43 6.01
CA ASN A 331 14.72 -12.60 4.66
C ASN A 331 15.84 -12.81 3.61
N PRO A 332 16.63 -13.91 3.72
CA PRO A 332 17.68 -14.24 2.75
C PRO A 332 17.07 -14.59 1.38
N ILE A 333 17.95 -14.73 0.36
CA ILE A 333 17.55 -15.18 -0.98
C ILE A 333 17.11 -16.65 -0.93
N ASP A 334 17.75 -17.46 -0.09
CA ASP A 334 17.44 -18.89 0.10
C ASP A 334 16.13 -19.05 0.89
N GLU A 335 15.08 -19.45 0.21
CA GLU A 335 13.75 -19.62 0.79
C GLU A 335 13.66 -20.82 1.76
N GLU A 336 14.52 -21.84 1.62
CA GLU A 336 14.55 -22.96 2.58
C GLU A 336 15.01 -22.49 3.96
N GLN A 337 15.95 -21.55 4.04
CA GLN A 337 16.35 -20.93 5.31
C GLN A 337 15.21 -20.13 5.91
N ILE A 338 14.42 -19.42 5.10
CA ILE A 338 13.24 -18.69 5.57
C ILE A 338 12.23 -19.67 6.16
N ILE A 339 11.89 -20.74 5.42
CA ILE A 339 10.94 -21.76 5.86
C ILE A 339 11.41 -22.39 7.19
N ALA A 340 12.68 -22.78 7.26
CA ALA A 340 13.24 -23.36 8.48
C ALA A 340 13.12 -22.41 9.67
N SER A 341 13.44 -21.14 9.49
CA SER A 341 13.38 -20.12 10.54
C SER A 341 11.94 -19.86 11.03
N PHE A 342 10.95 -19.85 10.13
CA PHE A 342 9.55 -19.79 10.56
C PHE A 342 9.13 -21.02 11.37
N VAL A 343 9.52 -22.23 10.95
CA VAL A 343 9.18 -23.48 11.66
C VAL A 343 9.80 -23.49 13.04
N VAL A 344 11.06 -23.09 13.18
CA VAL A 344 11.73 -22.94 14.49
C VAL A 344 10.95 -21.96 15.36
N LYS A 345 10.60 -20.78 14.81
CA LYS A 345 9.85 -19.77 15.57
C LYS A 345 8.47 -20.27 16.01
N PHE A 346 7.74 -20.99 15.16
CA PHE A 346 6.47 -21.60 15.54
C PHE A 346 6.65 -22.65 16.66
N THR A 347 7.74 -23.42 16.65
CA THR A 347 8.04 -24.39 17.72
C THR A 347 8.29 -23.65 19.04
N GLU A 348 9.14 -22.62 19.05
CA GLU A 348 9.43 -21.80 20.24
C GLU A 348 8.15 -21.16 20.80
N ILE A 349 7.29 -20.61 19.95
CA ILE A 349 6.00 -20.02 20.36
C ILE A 349 5.09 -21.06 21.02
N MET A 350 5.12 -22.32 20.55
CA MET A 350 4.34 -23.38 21.19
C MET A 350 4.87 -23.79 22.56
N GLU A 351 6.16 -23.65 22.82
CA GLU A 351 6.79 -23.90 24.10
C GLU A 351 6.55 -22.77 25.11
N GLU A 352 6.49 -21.51 24.62
CA GLU A 352 6.38 -20.29 25.42
C GLU A 352 4.98 -19.65 25.45
N ARG A 353 3.91 -20.45 25.34
CA ARG A 353 2.53 -19.96 25.22
C ARG A 353 2.08 -18.97 26.29
N ASN A 354 2.62 -19.07 27.48
CA ASN A 354 2.26 -18.20 28.61
C ASN A 354 2.59 -16.72 28.36
N GLU A 355 3.58 -16.43 27.51
CA GLU A 355 3.99 -15.06 27.16
C GLU A 355 3.14 -14.46 26.04
N LEU A 356 2.42 -15.27 25.27
CA LEU A 356 1.72 -14.82 24.05
C LEU A 356 0.64 -13.76 24.33
N ALA A 357 -0.03 -13.86 25.49
CA ALA A 357 -1.03 -12.85 25.87
C ALA A 357 -0.41 -11.46 26.03
N LYS A 358 0.82 -11.39 26.57
CA LYS A 358 1.58 -10.15 26.73
C LYS A 358 2.06 -9.61 25.38
N VAL A 359 2.58 -10.51 24.52
CA VAL A 359 3.01 -10.14 23.16
C VAL A 359 1.83 -9.58 22.35
N SER A 360 0.66 -10.21 22.44
CA SER A 360 -0.59 -9.77 21.82
C SER A 360 -1.02 -8.36 22.29
N GLN A 361 -0.98 -8.09 23.58
CA GLN A 361 -1.29 -6.77 24.14
C GLN A 361 -0.29 -5.72 23.62
N ASN A 362 1.01 -6.03 23.69
CA ASN A 362 2.05 -5.12 23.22
C ASN A 362 1.93 -4.82 21.72
N ALA A 363 1.53 -5.81 20.90
CA ALA A 363 1.26 -5.63 19.48
C ALA A 363 0.14 -4.60 19.26
N TYR A 364 -1.00 -4.77 19.94
CA TYR A 364 -2.11 -3.83 19.90
C TYR A 364 -1.71 -2.42 20.37
N ASP A 365 -1.02 -2.31 21.49
CA ASP A 365 -0.60 -1.02 22.05
C ASP A 365 0.40 -0.29 21.14
N THR A 366 1.26 -1.04 20.44
CA THR A 366 2.18 -0.49 19.45
C THR A 366 1.41 0.18 18.30
N VAL A 367 0.44 -0.52 17.73
CA VAL A 367 -0.34 0.02 16.62
C VAL A 367 -1.17 1.22 17.04
N LYS A 368 -1.78 1.16 18.22
CA LYS A 368 -2.57 2.25 18.79
C LYS A 368 -1.75 3.53 18.99
N ARG A 369 -0.50 3.40 19.41
CA ARG A 369 0.41 4.52 19.66
C ARG A 369 1.00 5.09 18.37
N GLU A 370 1.51 4.22 17.49
CA GLU A 370 2.34 4.64 16.35
C GLU A 370 1.53 4.93 15.08
N PHE A 371 0.41 4.21 14.88
CA PHE A 371 -0.30 4.19 13.59
C PHE A 371 -1.74 4.72 13.67
N SER A 372 -1.97 5.76 14.47
CA SER A 372 -3.29 6.36 14.61
C SER A 372 -3.67 7.18 13.37
N PHE A 373 -4.98 7.18 13.03
CA PHE A 373 -5.50 8.05 11.96
C PHE A 373 -5.25 9.54 12.25
N GLU A 374 -5.27 9.94 13.50
CA GLU A 374 -5.06 11.34 13.88
C GLU A 374 -3.65 11.83 13.52
N ASN A 375 -2.62 11.03 13.85
CA ASN A 375 -1.24 11.32 13.49
C ASN A 375 -1.05 11.42 11.98
N PHE A 376 -1.58 10.44 11.24
CA PHE A 376 -1.59 10.41 9.79
C PHE A 376 -2.27 11.67 9.22
N ALA A 377 -3.49 11.97 9.67
CA ALA A 377 -4.28 13.08 9.17
C ALA A 377 -3.61 14.44 9.44
N ASN A 378 -3.04 14.62 10.63
CA ASN A 378 -2.34 15.86 10.99
C ASN A 378 -1.09 16.05 10.16
N ALA A 379 -0.28 15.00 9.95
CA ALA A 379 0.92 15.05 9.11
C ALA A 379 0.55 15.42 7.66
N TYR A 380 -0.41 14.73 7.05
CA TYR A 380 -0.81 15.05 5.66
C TYR A 380 -1.48 16.41 5.52
N ARG A 381 -2.28 16.85 6.51
CA ARG A 381 -2.83 18.23 6.51
C ARG A 381 -1.70 19.26 6.53
N LYS A 382 -0.73 19.11 7.42
CA LYS A 382 0.45 19.97 7.47
C LYS A 382 1.18 19.99 6.14
N THR A 383 1.55 18.81 5.60
CA THR A 383 2.29 18.69 4.35
C THR A 383 1.56 19.35 3.17
N ILE A 384 0.26 19.13 3.04
CA ILE A 384 -0.51 19.63 1.89
C ILE A 384 -0.97 21.07 2.10
N LEU A 385 -1.50 21.43 3.30
CA LEU A 385 -2.05 22.78 3.53
C LEU A 385 -0.96 23.84 3.66
N ASP A 386 0.19 23.51 4.29
CA ASP A 386 1.34 24.43 4.37
C ASP A 386 1.97 24.69 2.99
N SER A 387 1.67 23.84 2.02
CA SER A 387 2.06 24.04 0.62
C SER A 387 1.13 24.99 -0.14
N ILE A 388 0.03 25.44 0.47
CA ILE A 388 -0.87 26.47 -0.07
C ILE A 388 -0.34 27.82 0.43
N PRO A 389 0.11 28.73 -0.47
CA PRO A 389 0.54 30.05 -0.04
C PRO A 389 -0.56 30.76 0.77
N ALA A 390 -0.17 31.37 1.88
CA ALA A 390 -1.08 32.24 2.64
C ALA A 390 -1.61 33.34 1.71
N LYS A 391 -2.89 33.67 1.85
CA LYS A 391 -3.55 34.71 1.06
C LYS A 391 -2.98 36.09 1.36
#